data_99378a7301c4fceff85ee510be627972
#
_entry.id   99378a7301c4fceff85ee510be627972
#
_cell.length_a   1.000
_cell.length_b   1.000
_cell.length_c   1.000
_cell.angle_alpha   90.00
_cell.angle_beta   90.00
_cell.angle_gamma   90.00
#
_symmetry.space_group_name_H-M   'P 1'
#
loop_
_entity.id
_entity.type
_entity.pdbx_description
1 polymer ?
#
loop_
_entity_poly.entity_id
_entity_poly.type
_entity_poly.pdbx_seq_one_letter_code
_entity_poly.pdbx_strand_id
1 'polypeptide(L)'
;VKTPVLKAGEFYIAEDYHQDYYKKNKLRYHYYRFRCGRDKRLEELWGDKKDKLKNINQTSSYEIPSKEELATKLTPLQFDVTQNDATEPPFRNEYWNNKKEGIYVDIVSGEPLFSSTDKYRSGTGWPSFTKPLEADNIVMKEDRSWLMVSTELRSKNADSHLGHLFNDGPSPVGLRYCINSASLRFIPKNELEKEGYQIYQGLFHN
;
A
#
# COMPACT_ATOMS: atom_id res chain seq x y z
N VAL A 1 -29.39 8.75 -23.18
CA VAL A 1 -29.84 7.36 -23.11
C VAL A 1 -30.93 7.30 -22.05
N LYS A 2 -32.17 6.91 -22.43
CA LYS A 2 -33.26 6.69 -21.47
C LYS A 2 -33.16 5.25 -21.00
N THR A 3 -32.83 5.03 -19.73
CA THR A 3 -32.85 3.70 -19.13
C THR A 3 -34.28 3.31 -18.83
N PRO A 4 -34.81 2.20 -19.38
CA PRO A 4 -36.16 1.75 -19.09
C PRO A 4 -36.27 1.29 -17.63
N VAL A 5 -37.35 1.66 -16.97
CA VAL A 5 -37.73 1.13 -15.67
C VAL A 5 -38.62 -0.09 -15.89
N LEU A 6 -38.11 -1.27 -15.53
CA LEU A 6 -38.85 -2.52 -15.64
C LEU A 6 -39.27 -3.02 -14.26
N LYS A 7 -40.37 -3.81 -14.22
CA LYS A 7 -40.76 -4.51 -13.01
C LYS A 7 -39.65 -5.48 -12.61
N ALA A 8 -39.23 -5.47 -11.35
CA ALA A 8 -38.28 -6.42 -10.85
C ALA A 8 -38.77 -7.86 -11.03
N GLY A 9 -37.93 -8.73 -11.58
CA GLY A 9 -38.14 -10.15 -11.61
C GLY A 9 -37.81 -10.84 -10.30
N GLU A 10 -37.69 -12.16 -10.32
CA GLU A 10 -37.24 -12.95 -9.19
C GLU A 10 -35.78 -12.60 -8.83
N PHE A 11 -35.49 -12.43 -7.55
CA PHE A 11 -34.13 -12.13 -7.09
C PHE A 11 -33.39 -13.43 -6.77
N TYR A 12 -32.27 -13.64 -7.45
CA TYR A 12 -31.36 -14.76 -7.21
C TYR A 12 -30.15 -14.26 -6.43
N ILE A 13 -29.86 -14.94 -5.32
CA ILE A 13 -28.67 -14.63 -4.52
C ILE A 13 -27.43 -15.07 -5.31
N ALA A 14 -26.44 -14.19 -5.43
CA ALA A 14 -25.15 -14.53 -6.05
C ALA A 14 -24.43 -15.62 -5.24
N GLU A 15 -23.56 -16.38 -5.90
CA GLU A 15 -22.80 -17.47 -5.30
C GLU A 15 -21.99 -17.00 -4.09
N ASP A 16 -21.78 -17.86 -3.11
CA ASP A 16 -21.13 -17.55 -1.82
C ASP A 16 -19.75 -16.90 -1.96
N TYR A 17 -19.00 -17.23 -3.01
CA TYR A 17 -17.69 -16.62 -3.25
C TYR A 17 -17.79 -15.17 -3.74
N HIS A 18 -18.92 -14.74 -4.29
CA HIS A 18 -19.22 -13.35 -4.63
C HIS A 18 -19.77 -12.53 -3.45
N GLN A 19 -20.37 -13.23 -2.46
CA GLN A 19 -20.90 -12.56 -1.29
C GLN A 19 -19.78 -11.95 -0.45
N ASP A 20 -19.89 -10.66 -0.19
CA ASP A 20 -18.89 -9.88 0.56
C ASP A 20 -17.46 -10.01 0.01
N TYR A 21 -17.30 -10.21 -1.32
CA TYR A 21 -16.00 -10.38 -1.96
C TYR A 21 -15.03 -9.26 -1.59
N TYR A 22 -15.48 -8.01 -1.49
CA TYR A 22 -14.68 -6.86 -1.11
C TYR A 22 -14.16 -6.93 0.34
N LYS A 23 -14.86 -7.63 1.24
CA LYS A 23 -14.40 -7.88 2.61
C LYS A 23 -13.45 -9.07 2.68
N LYS A 24 -13.77 -10.15 1.96
CA LYS A 24 -13.00 -11.41 1.96
C LYS A 24 -11.68 -11.28 1.20
N ASN A 25 -11.65 -10.45 0.15
CA ASN A 25 -10.53 -10.31 -0.78
C ASN A 25 -10.12 -8.83 -0.98
N LYS A 26 -9.97 -8.09 0.11
CA LYS A 26 -9.73 -6.63 0.10
C LYS A 26 -8.65 -6.20 -0.91
N LEU A 27 -7.48 -6.83 -0.86
CA LEU A 27 -6.34 -6.47 -1.71
C LEU A 27 -6.61 -6.66 -3.20
N ARG A 28 -7.14 -7.83 -3.56
CA ARG A 28 -7.49 -8.16 -4.94
C ARG A 28 -8.61 -7.27 -5.46
N TYR A 29 -9.55 -6.91 -4.58
CA TYR A 29 -10.63 -5.99 -4.89
C TYR A 29 -10.12 -4.56 -5.12
N HIS A 30 -9.20 -4.05 -4.29
CA HIS A 30 -8.56 -2.74 -4.47
C HIS A 30 -7.75 -2.67 -5.77
N TYR A 31 -6.92 -3.68 -6.03
CA TYR A 31 -6.17 -3.77 -7.28
C TYR A 31 -7.09 -3.79 -8.50
N TYR A 32 -8.16 -4.60 -8.45
CA TYR A 32 -9.14 -4.67 -9.52
C TYR A 32 -9.83 -3.32 -9.76
N ARG A 33 -10.27 -2.65 -8.70
CA ARG A 33 -10.91 -1.31 -8.78
C ARG A 33 -9.98 -0.28 -9.40
N PHE A 34 -8.70 -0.28 -9.01
CA PHE A 34 -7.70 0.58 -9.61
C PHE A 34 -7.54 0.30 -11.11
N ARG A 35 -7.32 -0.97 -11.49
CA ARG A 35 -7.10 -1.36 -12.90
C ARG A 35 -8.30 -1.10 -13.81
N CYS A 36 -9.52 -1.24 -13.33
CA CYS A 36 -10.72 -0.94 -14.12
C CYS A 36 -11.09 0.56 -14.11
N GLY A 37 -10.30 1.42 -13.47
CA GLY A 37 -10.51 2.87 -13.41
C GLY A 37 -11.73 3.31 -12.61
N ARG A 38 -12.35 2.40 -11.82
CA ARG A 38 -13.55 2.71 -11.02
C ARG A 38 -13.29 3.83 -10.02
N ASP A 39 -12.17 3.80 -9.33
CA ASP A 39 -11.85 4.79 -8.29
C ASP A 39 -11.63 6.17 -8.91
N LYS A 40 -10.92 6.24 -10.04
CA LYS A 40 -10.78 7.48 -10.83
C LYS A 40 -12.12 8.05 -11.26
N ARG A 41 -13.02 7.17 -11.76
CA ARG A 41 -14.35 7.60 -12.19
C ARG A 41 -15.24 8.08 -11.04
N LEU A 42 -15.13 7.46 -9.87
CA LEU A 42 -15.83 7.90 -8.66
C LEU A 42 -15.30 9.26 -8.17
N GLU A 43 -13.99 9.49 -8.27
CA GLU A 43 -13.35 10.78 -7.97
C GLU A 43 -13.88 11.90 -8.89
N GLU A 44 -13.91 11.65 -10.21
CA GLU A 44 -14.45 12.59 -11.20
C GLU A 44 -15.92 12.96 -10.94
N LEU A 45 -16.73 12.01 -10.47
CA LEU A 45 -18.17 12.20 -10.26
C LEU A 45 -18.53 12.75 -8.86
N TRP A 46 -17.73 12.43 -7.84
CA TRP A 46 -18.11 12.62 -6.42
C TRP A 46 -17.00 13.22 -5.57
N GLY A 47 -15.84 13.61 -6.14
CA GLY A 47 -14.61 14.00 -5.47
C GLY A 47 -14.79 14.74 -4.15
N ASP A 48 -15.38 15.93 -4.20
CA ASP A 48 -15.57 16.79 -3.02
C ASP A 48 -16.54 16.24 -1.95
N LYS A 49 -17.39 15.27 -2.31
CA LYS A 49 -18.36 14.66 -1.38
C LYS A 49 -17.80 13.44 -0.64
N LYS A 50 -16.78 12.80 -1.23
CA LYS A 50 -16.15 11.60 -0.68
C LYS A 50 -15.37 11.91 0.61
N ASP A 51 -14.73 13.06 0.66
CA ASP A 51 -13.91 13.48 1.82
C ASP A 51 -14.72 13.83 3.05
N LYS A 52 -15.98 14.30 2.89
CA LYS A 52 -16.88 14.55 4.01
C LYS A 52 -17.33 13.29 4.76
N LEU A 53 -17.32 12.13 4.10
CA LEU A 53 -17.71 10.85 4.72
C LEU A 53 -16.53 10.10 5.36
N LYS A 54 -15.28 10.41 4.96
CA LYS A 54 -14.06 9.81 5.53
C LYS A 54 -13.68 10.40 6.89
N ASN A 55 -14.07 11.64 7.18
CA ASN A 55 -13.69 12.37 8.40
C ASN A 55 -14.35 11.89 9.68
N ILE A 56 -15.14 10.81 9.67
CA ILE A 56 -15.85 10.33 10.86
C ILE A 56 -15.05 9.27 11.65
N ASN A 57 -13.97 8.68 11.10
CA ASN A 57 -13.38 7.49 11.74
C ASN A 57 -11.85 7.35 11.79
N GLN A 58 -11.02 8.37 11.57
CA GLN A 58 -9.60 8.25 11.96
C GLN A 58 -8.87 9.62 11.94
N THR A 59 -8.74 10.25 13.10
CA THR A 59 -7.76 11.32 13.35
C THR A 59 -6.46 10.69 13.89
N SER A 60 -5.67 10.05 13.06
CA SER A 60 -4.23 10.07 13.24
C SER A 60 -3.67 11.05 12.22
N SER A 61 -3.54 12.32 12.64
CA SER A 61 -2.85 13.32 11.82
C SER A 61 -1.36 13.00 11.87
N TYR A 62 -0.85 12.33 10.83
CA TYR A 62 0.60 12.25 10.62
C TYR A 62 1.10 13.66 10.30
N GLU A 63 2.02 14.17 11.11
CA GLU A 63 2.71 15.42 10.80
C GLU A 63 3.79 15.14 9.75
N ILE A 64 3.55 15.64 8.54
CA ILE A 64 4.50 15.47 7.44
C ILE A 64 5.43 16.67 7.44
N PRO A 65 6.76 16.46 7.63
CA PRO A 65 7.73 17.54 7.57
C PRO A 65 7.78 18.21 6.19
N SER A 66 8.19 19.48 6.14
CA SER A 66 8.41 20.16 4.87
C SER A 66 9.53 19.51 4.05
N LYS A 67 9.57 19.77 2.75
CA LYS A 67 10.60 19.19 1.87
C LYS A 67 12.02 19.59 2.31
N GLU A 68 12.18 20.80 2.82
CA GLU A 68 13.44 21.32 3.37
C GLU A 68 13.85 20.58 4.64
N GLU A 69 12.90 20.30 5.53
CA GLU A 69 13.15 19.50 6.73
C GLU A 69 13.48 18.05 6.39
N LEU A 70 12.78 17.45 5.41
CA LEU A 70 13.08 16.10 4.93
C LEU A 70 14.48 16.01 4.35
N ALA A 71 14.96 17.01 3.61
CA ALA A 71 16.31 17.05 3.08
C ALA A 71 17.40 17.05 4.18
N THR A 72 17.07 17.50 5.40
CA THR A 72 17.99 17.47 6.54
C THR A 72 17.86 16.20 7.40
N LYS A 73 16.68 15.57 7.43
CA LYS A 73 16.40 14.41 8.27
C LYS A 73 16.70 13.08 7.57
N LEU A 74 16.51 13.02 6.25
CA LEU A 74 16.72 11.83 5.44
C LEU A 74 18.14 11.78 4.88
N THR A 75 18.65 10.58 4.64
CA THR A 75 19.85 10.43 3.80
C THR A 75 19.55 10.86 2.36
N PRO A 76 20.57 11.23 1.56
CA PRO A 76 20.35 11.58 0.15
C PRO A 76 19.55 10.51 -0.62
N LEU A 77 19.86 9.22 -0.40
CA LEU A 77 19.15 8.11 -1.06
C LEU A 77 17.68 8.03 -0.61
N GLN A 78 17.41 8.16 0.70
CA GLN A 78 16.03 8.14 1.22
C GLN A 78 15.23 9.31 0.67
N PHE A 79 15.82 10.49 0.61
CA PHE A 79 15.19 11.66 0.04
C PHE A 79 14.89 11.48 -1.46
N ASP A 80 15.87 11.01 -2.24
CA ASP A 80 15.69 10.80 -3.67
C ASP A 80 14.62 9.74 -3.96
N VAL A 81 14.61 8.64 -3.20
CA VAL A 81 13.60 7.60 -3.36
C VAL A 81 12.21 8.12 -2.99
N THR A 82 12.04 8.76 -1.83
CA THR A 82 10.72 9.14 -1.34
C THR A 82 10.14 10.37 -2.03
N GLN A 83 11.00 11.33 -2.48
CA GLN A 83 10.59 12.64 -2.96
C GLN A 83 10.82 12.88 -4.46
N ASN A 84 11.68 12.08 -5.10
CA ASN A 84 12.07 12.25 -6.49
C ASN A 84 11.88 10.94 -7.31
N ASP A 85 11.12 9.97 -6.77
CA ASP A 85 10.73 8.71 -7.43
C ASP A 85 11.94 7.87 -7.90
N ALA A 86 13.09 8.00 -7.21
CA ALA A 86 14.29 7.21 -7.50
C ALA A 86 14.12 5.75 -7.04
N THR A 87 14.96 4.87 -7.57
CA THR A 87 15.04 3.47 -7.17
C THR A 87 16.43 3.15 -6.64
N GLU A 88 16.51 2.57 -5.45
CA GLU A 88 17.76 2.10 -4.86
C GLU A 88 18.34 0.89 -5.58
N PRO A 89 19.65 0.64 -5.51
CA PRO A 89 20.27 -0.53 -6.14
C PRO A 89 19.78 -1.86 -5.57
N PRO A 90 19.54 -2.88 -6.43
CA PRO A 90 19.18 -4.22 -5.97
C PRO A 90 20.31 -4.87 -5.19
N PHE A 91 19.99 -5.69 -4.19
CA PHE A 91 20.90 -6.44 -3.31
C PHE A 91 21.87 -5.56 -2.48
N ARG A 92 21.77 -4.24 -2.58
CA ARG A 92 22.59 -3.26 -1.85
C ARG A 92 21.71 -2.29 -1.09
N ASN A 93 20.68 -2.81 -0.43
CA ASN A 93 19.73 -2.05 0.38
C ASN A 93 19.47 -2.79 1.69
N GLU A 94 18.95 -2.07 2.68
CA GLU A 94 18.94 -2.52 4.07
C GLU A 94 18.04 -3.74 4.33
N TYR A 95 16.88 -3.80 3.67
CA TYR A 95 15.85 -4.77 4.05
C TYR A 95 15.60 -5.89 3.03
N TRP A 96 16.31 -5.95 1.90
CA TRP A 96 16.10 -7.04 0.92
C TRP A 96 16.22 -8.43 1.54
N ASN A 97 17.15 -8.62 2.49
CA ASN A 97 17.39 -9.89 3.17
C ASN A 97 17.04 -9.86 4.67
N ASN A 98 16.31 -8.84 5.14
CA ASN A 98 15.87 -8.79 6.54
C ASN A 98 14.82 -9.88 6.81
N LYS A 99 15.10 -10.74 7.83
CA LYS A 99 14.23 -11.87 8.26
C LYS A 99 13.71 -11.68 9.68
N LYS A 100 14.00 -10.56 10.34
CA LYS A 100 13.52 -10.28 11.69
C LYS A 100 12.01 -10.08 11.69
N GLU A 101 11.34 -10.52 12.77
CA GLU A 101 9.92 -10.24 12.98
C GLU A 101 9.69 -8.77 13.34
N GLY A 102 8.71 -8.15 12.69
CA GLY A 102 8.35 -6.76 12.89
C GLY A 102 7.54 -6.20 11.74
N ILE A 103 7.32 -4.89 11.78
CA ILE A 103 6.58 -4.17 10.73
C ILE A 103 7.50 -3.19 10.02
N TYR A 104 7.10 -2.80 8.82
CA TYR A 104 7.73 -1.77 8.01
C TYR A 104 6.78 -0.59 7.91
N VAL A 105 7.24 0.58 8.30
CA VAL A 105 6.48 1.83 8.25
C VAL A 105 7.11 2.77 7.23
N ASP A 106 6.35 3.74 6.73
CA ASP A 106 6.88 4.81 5.90
C ASP A 106 7.94 5.61 6.68
N ILE A 107 9.07 5.90 6.07
CA ILE A 107 10.18 6.59 6.75
C ILE A 107 9.88 8.07 7.02
N VAL A 108 8.96 8.67 6.26
CA VAL A 108 8.57 10.07 6.37
C VAL A 108 7.44 10.25 7.39
N SER A 109 6.32 9.53 7.23
CA SER A 109 5.12 9.68 8.06
C SER A 109 5.08 8.74 9.26
N GLY A 110 5.76 7.59 9.20
CA GLY A 110 5.61 6.52 10.19
C GLY A 110 4.35 5.68 10.01
N GLU A 111 3.55 5.89 8.97
CA GLU A 111 2.36 5.07 8.74
C GLU A 111 2.71 3.59 8.46
N PRO A 112 2.00 2.62 9.06
CA PRO A 112 2.30 1.20 8.89
C PRO A 112 1.94 0.73 7.48
N LEU A 113 2.91 0.09 6.81
CA LEU A 113 2.79 -0.29 5.40
C LEU A 113 2.81 -1.81 5.19
N PHE A 114 3.78 -2.52 5.79
CA PHE A 114 3.97 -3.95 5.58
C PHE A 114 4.34 -4.70 6.85
N SER A 115 4.12 -6.02 6.86
CA SER A 115 4.54 -6.93 7.94
C SER A 115 5.61 -7.90 7.44
N SER A 116 6.53 -8.29 8.33
CA SER A 116 7.49 -9.36 8.06
C SER A 116 6.82 -10.72 7.81
N THR A 117 5.60 -10.92 8.31
CA THR A 117 4.81 -12.15 8.07
C THR A 117 4.40 -12.32 6.61
N ASP A 118 4.33 -11.22 5.86
CA ASP A 118 3.94 -11.19 4.45
C ASP A 118 5.15 -10.99 3.52
N LYS A 119 6.36 -10.85 4.10
CA LYS A 119 7.61 -10.70 3.38
C LYS A 119 8.13 -12.03 2.89
N TYR A 120 8.59 -12.08 1.64
CA TYR A 120 9.19 -13.29 1.08
C TYR A 120 10.43 -12.99 0.22
N ARG A 121 11.19 -14.03 -0.12
CA ARG A 121 12.37 -13.92 -0.98
C ARG A 121 11.95 -14.00 -2.45
N SER A 122 11.86 -12.88 -3.12
CA SER A 122 11.50 -12.80 -4.55
C SER A 122 12.69 -13.06 -5.48
N GLY A 123 13.92 -12.89 -5.01
CA GLY A 123 15.13 -12.97 -5.84
C GLY A 123 15.44 -11.69 -6.62
N THR A 124 14.61 -10.64 -6.50
CA THR A 124 14.80 -9.40 -7.27
C THR A 124 15.81 -8.43 -6.67
N GLY A 125 16.17 -8.61 -5.41
CA GLY A 125 17.13 -7.75 -4.71
C GLY A 125 16.49 -6.59 -3.93
N TRP A 126 15.18 -6.53 -3.87
CA TRP A 126 14.39 -5.58 -3.07
C TRP A 126 13.47 -6.31 -2.09
N PRO A 127 13.07 -5.68 -0.97
CA PRO A 127 12.02 -6.18 -0.11
C PRO A 127 10.75 -6.45 -0.90
N SER A 128 10.21 -7.65 -0.78
CA SER A 128 9.01 -8.06 -1.51
C SER A 128 7.97 -8.62 -0.56
N PHE A 129 6.72 -8.17 -0.70
CA PHE A 129 5.61 -8.56 0.15
C PHE A 129 4.44 -9.07 -0.68
N THR A 130 3.65 -9.97 -0.10
CA THR A 130 2.45 -10.53 -0.75
C THR A 130 1.23 -9.63 -0.59
N LYS A 131 1.22 -8.79 0.44
CA LYS A 131 0.14 -7.82 0.74
C LYS A 131 0.64 -6.72 1.66
N PRO A 132 -0.01 -5.54 1.70
CA PRO A 132 0.20 -4.53 2.72
C PRO A 132 -0.37 -4.96 4.07
N LEU A 133 0.14 -4.36 5.15
CA LEU A 133 -0.39 -4.48 6.51
C LEU A 133 -1.71 -3.73 6.62
N GLU A 134 -1.72 -2.47 6.17
CA GLU A 134 -2.90 -1.63 6.07
C GLU A 134 -3.10 -1.22 4.61
N ALA A 135 -4.11 -1.81 3.95
CA ALA A 135 -4.36 -1.57 2.52
C ALA A 135 -4.72 -0.10 2.23
N ASP A 136 -5.35 0.57 3.19
CA ASP A 136 -5.75 1.97 3.08
C ASP A 136 -4.56 2.96 3.16
N ASN A 137 -3.38 2.50 3.59
CA ASN A 137 -2.16 3.31 3.65
C ASN A 137 -1.34 3.24 2.35
N ILE A 138 -1.79 2.46 1.36
CA ILE A 138 -1.12 2.33 0.05
C ILE A 138 -2.00 2.97 -1.04
N VAL A 139 -1.43 3.92 -1.75
CA VAL A 139 -2.03 4.53 -2.95
C VAL A 139 -1.39 3.91 -4.18
N MET A 140 -2.22 3.52 -5.14
CA MET A 140 -1.77 2.99 -6.42
C MET A 140 -1.93 4.05 -7.50
N LYS A 141 -0.84 4.37 -8.21
CA LYS A 141 -0.84 5.30 -9.35
C LYS A 141 -0.40 4.56 -10.61
N GLU A 142 -0.98 4.91 -11.75
CA GLU A 142 -0.50 4.41 -13.04
C GLU A 142 0.77 5.15 -13.43
N ASP A 143 1.87 4.41 -13.60
CA ASP A 143 3.14 4.93 -14.09
C ASP A 143 3.32 4.54 -15.57
N ARG A 144 3.46 5.52 -16.43
CA ARG A 144 3.65 5.37 -17.88
C ARG A 144 5.07 5.72 -18.33
N SER A 145 5.99 5.85 -17.41
CA SER A 145 7.40 6.03 -17.72
C SER A 145 7.96 4.77 -18.41
N TRP A 146 8.91 4.93 -19.31
CA TRP A 146 9.62 3.80 -19.97
C TRP A 146 8.81 2.91 -20.91
N LEU A 147 7.82 3.44 -21.66
CA LEU A 147 7.06 2.68 -22.68
C LEU A 147 6.25 1.47 -22.13
N MET A 148 6.21 1.27 -20.83
CA MET A 148 5.40 0.24 -20.19
C MET A 148 4.48 0.88 -19.15
N VAL A 149 3.28 0.31 -19.02
CA VAL A 149 2.34 0.72 -17.97
C VAL A 149 2.65 -0.12 -16.74
N SER A 150 3.15 0.52 -15.69
CA SER A 150 3.37 -0.09 -14.38
C SER A 150 2.43 0.51 -13.33
N THR A 151 2.30 -0.15 -12.18
CA THR A 151 1.53 0.36 -11.05
C THR A 151 2.51 0.81 -9.99
N GLU A 152 2.66 2.12 -9.84
CA GLU A 152 3.42 2.73 -8.76
C GLU A 152 2.69 2.59 -7.44
N LEU A 153 3.43 2.35 -6.37
CA LEU A 153 2.95 2.34 -4.99
C LEU A 153 3.48 3.56 -4.25
N ARG A 154 2.58 4.29 -3.60
CA ARG A 154 2.93 5.43 -2.75
C ARG A 154 2.27 5.31 -1.39
N SER A 155 2.87 5.91 -0.37
CA SER A 155 2.24 6.03 0.94
C SER A 155 1.13 7.07 0.89
N LYS A 156 0.06 6.86 1.68
CA LYS A 156 -1.13 7.70 1.61
C LYS A 156 -0.93 9.08 2.21
N ASN A 157 -0.26 9.16 3.36
CA ASN A 157 -0.16 10.40 4.10
C ASN A 157 1.03 11.25 3.67
N ALA A 158 2.19 10.63 3.42
CA ALA A 158 3.39 11.34 2.99
C ALA A 158 3.56 11.44 1.47
N ASP A 159 2.76 10.73 0.68
CA ASP A 159 2.91 10.57 -0.77
C ASP A 159 4.34 10.13 -1.16
N SER A 160 5.02 9.39 -0.27
CA SER A 160 6.35 8.85 -0.55
C SER A 160 6.28 7.80 -1.65
N HIS A 161 7.19 7.88 -2.64
CA HIS A 161 7.38 6.78 -3.57
C HIS A 161 7.88 5.55 -2.81
N LEU A 162 7.17 4.43 -2.90
CA LEU A 162 7.52 3.19 -2.23
C LEU A 162 8.17 2.18 -3.18
N GLY A 163 7.69 2.10 -4.40
CA GLY A 163 8.07 1.11 -5.39
C GLY A 163 6.91 0.75 -6.31
N HIS A 164 6.84 -0.50 -6.76
CA HIS A 164 5.87 -0.93 -7.77
C HIS A 164 5.17 -2.23 -7.42
N LEU A 165 3.98 -2.43 -8.01
CA LEU A 165 3.19 -3.65 -7.90
C LEU A 165 3.30 -4.48 -9.17
N PHE A 166 3.62 -5.77 -9.00
CA PHE A 166 3.76 -6.75 -10.07
C PHE A 166 2.77 -7.91 -9.90
N ASN A 167 2.47 -8.61 -11.00
CA ASN A 167 1.55 -9.76 -11.04
C ASN A 167 2.30 -11.11 -11.01
N ASP A 168 3.56 -11.13 -10.60
CA ASP A 168 4.44 -12.28 -10.55
C ASP A 168 4.73 -12.77 -9.12
N GLY A 169 3.86 -12.40 -8.18
CA GLY A 169 3.92 -12.82 -6.79
C GLY A 169 3.47 -14.27 -6.59
N PRO A 170 3.70 -14.83 -5.36
CA PRO A 170 3.34 -16.20 -5.06
C PRO A 170 1.82 -16.41 -5.00
N SER A 171 1.40 -17.66 -5.30
CA SER A 171 0.03 -18.11 -5.08
C SER A 171 -0.35 -18.01 -3.59
N PRO A 172 -1.64 -17.76 -3.22
CA PRO A 172 -2.80 -17.67 -4.10
C PRO A 172 -3.08 -16.26 -4.66
N VAL A 173 -2.44 -15.21 -4.14
CA VAL A 173 -2.77 -13.81 -4.50
C VAL A 173 -2.16 -13.40 -5.84
N GLY A 174 -0.95 -13.90 -6.14
CA GLY A 174 -0.24 -13.60 -7.39
C GLY A 174 0.30 -12.16 -7.48
N LEU A 175 0.27 -11.39 -6.39
CA LEU A 175 0.76 -10.02 -6.36
C LEU A 175 2.11 -9.94 -5.63
N ARG A 176 3.00 -9.11 -6.14
CA ARG A 176 4.28 -8.77 -5.52
C ARG A 176 4.40 -7.25 -5.34
N TYR A 177 4.43 -6.83 -4.09
CA TYR A 177 4.75 -5.47 -3.69
C TYR A 177 6.28 -5.37 -3.59
N CYS A 178 6.92 -4.77 -4.59
CA CYS A 178 8.38 -4.61 -4.68
C CYS A 178 8.73 -3.20 -4.17
N ILE A 179 9.35 -3.12 -3.01
CA ILE A 179 9.46 -1.88 -2.25
C ILE A 179 10.92 -1.51 -2.05
N ASN A 180 11.24 -0.22 -2.16
CA ASN A 180 12.54 0.32 -1.81
C ASN A 180 12.75 0.30 -0.28
N SER A 181 13.85 -0.26 0.20
CA SER A 181 14.22 -0.18 1.62
C SER A 181 14.36 1.26 2.09
N ALA A 182 14.84 2.14 1.21
CA ALA A 182 15.07 3.55 1.51
C ALA A 182 13.77 4.32 1.85
N SER A 183 12.61 3.83 1.41
CA SER A 183 11.29 4.40 1.77
C SER A 183 10.72 3.84 3.08
N LEU A 184 11.40 2.88 3.69
CA LEU A 184 10.92 2.13 4.84
C LEU A 184 11.76 2.39 6.09
N ARG A 185 11.11 2.31 7.26
CA ARG A 185 11.74 2.11 8.57
C ARG A 185 11.22 0.81 9.16
N PHE A 186 12.12 -0.08 9.58
CA PHE A 186 11.74 -1.34 10.21
C PHE A 186 11.60 -1.17 11.72
N ILE A 187 10.48 -1.62 12.28
CA ILE A 187 10.20 -1.67 13.72
C ILE A 187 10.21 -3.12 14.15
N PRO A 188 11.22 -3.58 14.93
CA PRO A 188 11.25 -4.93 15.44
C PRO A 188 10.06 -5.25 16.36
N LYS A 189 9.62 -6.50 16.39
CA LYS A 189 8.50 -6.98 17.23
C LYS A 189 8.59 -6.54 18.69
N ASN A 190 9.79 -6.60 19.26
CA ASN A 190 10.04 -6.23 20.67
C ASN A 190 10.04 -4.72 20.92
N GLU A 191 10.01 -3.90 19.88
CA GLU A 191 9.98 -2.44 19.97
C GLU A 191 8.61 -1.84 19.60
N LEU A 192 7.66 -2.67 19.14
CA LEU A 192 6.35 -2.21 18.68
C LEU A 192 5.60 -1.39 19.75
N GLU A 193 5.64 -1.81 20.99
CA GLU A 193 4.97 -1.08 22.09
C GLU A 193 5.62 0.26 22.36
N LYS A 194 6.94 0.29 22.44
CA LYS A 194 7.73 1.50 22.66
C LYS A 194 7.56 2.53 21.56
N GLU A 195 7.44 2.06 20.33
CA GLU A 195 7.29 2.89 19.13
C GLU A 195 5.81 3.26 18.81
N GLY A 196 4.85 2.84 19.65
CA GLY A 196 3.43 3.15 19.48
C GLY A 196 2.65 2.26 18.54
N TYR A 197 3.21 1.11 18.15
CA TYR A 197 2.60 0.15 17.23
C TYR A 197 2.12 -1.14 17.93
N GLN A 198 1.79 -1.08 19.23
CA GLN A 198 1.40 -2.23 20.05
C GLN A 198 0.20 -3.01 19.48
N ILE A 199 -0.68 -2.38 18.70
CA ILE A 199 -1.83 -3.03 18.07
C ILE A 199 -1.42 -4.15 17.10
N TYR A 200 -0.18 -4.15 16.61
CA TYR A 200 0.37 -5.14 15.68
C TYR A 200 1.13 -6.27 16.36
N GLN A 201 1.27 -6.26 17.69
CA GLN A 201 1.96 -7.34 18.42
C GLN A 201 1.32 -8.71 18.18
N GLY A 202 -0.01 -8.76 18.07
CA GLY A 202 -0.76 -9.99 17.81
C GLY A 202 -0.42 -10.71 16.49
N LEU A 203 0.23 -10.04 15.53
CA LEU A 203 0.66 -10.66 14.27
C LEU A 203 1.76 -11.71 14.44
N PHE A 204 2.51 -11.66 15.56
CA PHE A 204 3.72 -12.45 15.81
C PHE A 204 3.56 -13.44 16.96
N HIS A 205 2.32 -13.70 17.40
CA HIS A 205 2.01 -14.76 18.35
C HIS A 205 1.71 -16.05 17.58
N ASN A 206 2.60 -17.04 17.71
CA ASN A 206 2.35 -18.43 17.36
C ASN A 206 1.83 -19.17 18.57
#